data_4c4c879af7d275be4eeb07500a5ba3f2
#
_entry.id   4c4c879af7d275be4eeb07500a5ba3f2
#
_cell.length_a   1.000
_cell.length_b   1.000
_cell.length_c   1.000
_cell.angle_alpha   90.00
_cell.angle_beta   90.00
_cell.angle_gamma   90.00
#
_symmetry.space_group_name_H-M   'P 1'
#
loop_
_entity.id
_entity.type
_entity.pdbx_description
1 polymer ?
#
loop_
_entity_poly.entity_id
_entity_poly.type
_entity_poly.pdbx_seq_one_letter_code
_entity_poly.pdbx_strand_id
1 'polypeptide(L)'
;IPIKRTMNDTSRELHLIGVAEVHYWHGFDRLIHGLAEYYRTNPEYKVYFHIVGPLSGIREQEEILPAIRDNHLEPYVILHGPLHSDKLDEQFEKADFAIGSLGRHRSGIAHIKTLKNREYAARGLAFTYSENDDDFDSAPYVWKAPADESPVDIMGLVEFQRALTMTPLEIRESVYPLSWKAQMQKVIKEAGFGSLE
;
A
#
# COMPACT_ATOMS: atom_id res chain seq x y z
N ILE A 1 -4.74 0.67 16.10
CA ILE A 1 -3.73 0.48 15.03
C ILE A 1 -2.43 1.09 15.54
N PRO A 2 -1.34 0.29 15.66
CA PRO A 2 -0.01 0.82 15.99
C PRO A 2 0.48 1.79 14.91
N ILE A 3 1.21 2.81 15.32
CA ILE A 3 1.93 3.69 14.41
C ILE A 3 3.35 3.16 14.19
N LYS A 4 3.88 3.31 12.99
CA LYS A 4 5.29 3.07 12.70
C LYS A 4 6.17 3.95 13.58
N ARG A 5 7.09 3.33 14.34
CA ARG A 5 7.89 4.01 15.37
C ARG A 5 9.23 4.49 14.86
N THR A 6 9.78 3.77 13.89
CA THR A 6 11.11 4.03 13.34
C THR A 6 11.01 4.47 11.89
N MET A 7 11.84 5.44 11.50
CA MET A 7 12.11 5.71 10.09
C MET A 7 13.26 4.80 9.67
N ASN A 8 13.03 3.98 8.65
CA ASN A 8 14.11 3.15 8.11
C ASN A 8 15.10 4.03 7.32
N ASP A 9 16.35 3.60 7.24
CA ASP A 9 17.30 4.17 6.31
C ASP A 9 16.97 3.69 4.89
N THR A 10 16.33 4.54 4.12
CA THR A 10 15.96 4.26 2.73
C THR A 10 17.03 4.68 1.73
N SER A 11 18.28 4.91 2.17
CA SER A 11 19.36 5.37 1.30
C SER A 11 19.80 4.34 0.26
N ARG A 12 19.58 3.05 0.51
CA ARG A 12 20.01 1.94 -0.35
C ARG A 12 18.91 0.94 -0.70
N GLU A 13 17.82 0.90 0.06
CA GLU A 13 16.75 -0.07 -0.15
C GLU A 13 15.38 0.50 0.25
N LEU A 14 14.32 -0.08 -0.32
CA LEU A 14 12.94 0.28 -0.06
C LEU A 14 12.11 -0.99 0.14
N HIS A 15 11.42 -1.06 1.26
CA HIS A 15 10.53 -2.17 1.58
C HIS A 15 9.08 -1.79 1.36
N LEU A 16 8.48 -2.35 0.30
CA LEU A 16 7.06 -2.22 -0.02
C LEU A 16 6.26 -3.31 0.68
N ILE A 17 5.09 -3.00 1.21
CA ILE A 17 4.19 -3.99 1.82
C ILE A 17 2.80 -3.96 1.19
N GLY A 18 2.30 -5.11 0.76
CA GLY A 18 0.92 -5.32 0.33
C GLY A 18 0.23 -6.35 1.22
N VAL A 19 -0.84 -5.95 1.91
CA VAL A 19 -1.59 -6.84 2.81
C VAL A 19 -2.95 -7.12 2.22
N ALA A 20 -3.21 -8.37 1.84
CA ALA A 20 -4.48 -8.79 1.24
C ALA A 20 -4.63 -10.32 1.25
N GLU A 21 -5.86 -10.82 1.31
CA GLU A 21 -6.19 -12.03 0.57
C GLU A 21 -6.12 -11.66 -0.92
N VAL A 22 -5.08 -12.17 -1.59
CA VAL A 22 -4.72 -11.64 -2.92
C VAL A 22 -5.73 -12.06 -3.96
N HIS A 23 -6.28 -11.08 -4.66
CA HIS A 23 -7.19 -11.25 -5.79
C HIS A 23 -6.73 -10.37 -6.96
N TYR A 24 -7.19 -10.70 -8.18
CA TYR A 24 -6.82 -10.00 -9.42
C TYR A 24 -7.04 -8.47 -9.39
N TRP A 25 -7.99 -7.99 -8.59
CA TRP A 25 -8.21 -6.54 -8.41
C TRP A 25 -7.19 -5.86 -7.49
N HIS A 26 -6.31 -6.62 -6.81
CA HIS A 26 -5.19 -6.02 -6.09
C HIS A 26 -4.08 -5.58 -7.04
N GLY A 27 -3.97 -6.17 -8.24
CA GLY A 27 -3.03 -5.77 -9.27
C GLY A 27 -1.57 -5.94 -8.87
N PHE A 28 -1.25 -6.90 -7.99
CA PHE A 28 0.13 -7.13 -7.54
C PHE A 28 1.01 -7.67 -8.68
N ASP A 29 0.44 -8.32 -9.68
CA ASP A 29 1.08 -8.68 -10.93
C ASP A 29 1.69 -7.45 -11.64
N ARG A 30 0.98 -6.33 -11.68
CA ARG A 30 1.47 -5.06 -12.26
C ARG A 30 2.71 -4.54 -11.52
N LEU A 31 2.72 -4.64 -10.18
CA LEU A 31 3.89 -4.26 -9.38
C LEU A 31 5.07 -5.20 -9.64
N ILE A 32 4.84 -6.51 -9.76
CA ILE A 32 5.87 -7.50 -10.07
C ILE A 32 6.44 -7.25 -11.47
N HIS A 33 5.61 -6.95 -12.47
CA HIS A 33 6.09 -6.56 -13.79
C HIS A 33 6.91 -5.25 -13.75
N GLY A 34 6.49 -4.27 -12.96
CA GLY A 34 7.28 -3.05 -12.72
C GLY A 34 8.65 -3.34 -12.10
N LEU A 35 8.70 -4.23 -11.10
CA LEU A 35 9.98 -4.69 -10.52
C LEU A 35 10.85 -5.40 -11.56
N ALA A 36 10.25 -6.21 -12.45
CA ALA A 36 10.99 -6.86 -13.53
C ALA A 36 11.63 -5.84 -14.48
N GLU A 37 10.91 -4.80 -14.86
CA GLU A 37 11.45 -3.72 -15.69
C GLU A 37 12.54 -2.95 -14.95
N TYR A 38 12.32 -2.62 -13.68
CA TYR A 38 13.28 -1.93 -12.83
C TYR A 38 14.59 -2.71 -12.71
N TYR A 39 14.54 -4.01 -12.40
CA TYR A 39 15.74 -4.82 -12.22
C TYR A 39 16.50 -5.13 -13.51
N ARG A 40 15.87 -5.02 -14.69
CA ARG A 40 16.59 -5.07 -15.99
C ARG A 40 17.57 -3.92 -16.18
N THR A 41 17.38 -2.81 -15.48
CA THR A 41 18.31 -1.67 -15.50
C THR A 41 19.55 -1.87 -14.61
N ASN A 42 19.64 -2.98 -13.88
CA ASN A 42 20.69 -3.27 -12.89
C ASN A 42 20.84 -2.14 -11.85
N PRO A 43 19.78 -1.78 -11.12
CA PRO A 43 19.80 -0.65 -10.21
C PRO A 43 20.67 -0.92 -8.98
N GLU A 44 21.38 0.10 -8.50
CA GLU A 44 22.09 0.03 -7.21
C GLU A 44 21.12 0.02 -6.03
N TYR A 45 20.03 0.78 -6.14
CA TYR A 45 18.99 0.87 -5.14
C TYR A 45 18.08 -0.35 -5.21
N LYS A 46 17.87 -1.03 -4.07
CA LYS A 46 17.08 -2.26 -4.01
C LYS A 46 15.66 -1.98 -3.54
N VAL A 47 14.71 -2.66 -4.18
CA VAL A 47 13.27 -2.55 -3.84
C VAL A 47 12.74 -3.95 -3.56
N TYR A 48 12.21 -4.14 -2.36
CA TYR A 48 11.63 -5.41 -1.91
C TYR A 48 10.12 -5.28 -1.81
N PHE A 49 9.41 -6.30 -2.28
CA PHE A 49 7.96 -6.34 -2.15
C PHE A 49 7.53 -7.50 -1.26
N HIS A 50 6.99 -7.15 -0.10
CA HIS A 50 6.45 -8.06 0.91
C HIS A 50 4.96 -8.24 0.70
N ILE A 51 4.53 -9.45 0.30
CA ILE A 51 3.13 -9.82 0.16
C ILE A 51 2.71 -10.57 1.41
N VAL A 52 1.77 -9.99 2.17
CA VAL A 52 1.20 -10.57 3.38
C VAL A 52 -0.24 -10.97 3.10
N GLY A 53 -0.51 -12.24 3.21
CA GLY A 53 -1.82 -12.86 2.97
C GLY A 53 -1.75 -14.05 2.04
N PRO A 54 -2.85 -14.80 1.87
CA PRO A 54 -2.87 -15.97 1.02
C PRO A 54 -2.99 -15.62 -0.46
N LEU A 55 -2.33 -16.43 -1.30
CA LEU A 55 -2.57 -16.54 -2.73
C LEU A 55 -3.55 -17.70 -2.95
N SER A 56 -4.85 -17.47 -2.65
CA SER A 56 -5.84 -18.56 -2.58
C SER A 56 -6.40 -18.97 -3.93
N GLY A 57 -6.46 -18.06 -4.90
CA GLY A 57 -7.01 -18.29 -6.22
C GLY A 57 -6.01 -18.97 -7.18
N ILE A 58 -6.52 -19.84 -8.06
CA ILE A 58 -5.71 -20.46 -9.13
C ILE A 58 -5.12 -19.36 -10.04
N ARG A 59 -5.95 -18.40 -10.43
CA ARG A 59 -5.55 -17.28 -11.29
C ARG A 59 -4.38 -16.49 -10.67
N GLU A 60 -4.50 -16.13 -9.39
CA GLU A 60 -3.49 -15.35 -8.69
C GLU A 60 -2.16 -16.12 -8.58
N GLN A 61 -2.24 -17.44 -8.38
CA GLN A 61 -1.05 -18.30 -8.39
C GLN A 61 -0.40 -18.38 -9.78
N GLU A 62 -1.21 -18.51 -10.84
CA GLU A 62 -0.74 -18.59 -12.23
C GLU A 62 -0.21 -17.25 -12.77
N GLU A 63 -0.70 -16.12 -12.27
CA GLU A 63 -0.22 -14.79 -12.66
C GLU A 63 1.03 -14.37 -11.85
N ILE A 64 1.03 -14.55 -10.54
CA ILE A 64 2.06 -14.02 -9.64
C ILE A 64 3.29 -14.91 -9.57
N LEU A 65 3.12 -16.23 -9.33
CA LEU A 65 4.27 -17.11 -9.12
C LEU A 65 5.16 -17.27 -10.37
N PRO A 66 4.59 -17.45 -11.58
CA PRO A 66 5.40 -17.44 -12.80
C PRO A 66 6.07 -16.08 -13.05
N ALA A 67 5.36 -14.97 -12.83
CA ALA A 67 5.95 -13.64 -13.03
C ALA A 67 7.17 -13.41 -12.12
N ILE A 68 7.15 -13.88 -10.88
CA ILE A 68 8.30 -13.82 -9.97
C ILE A 68 9.44 -14.69 -10.51
N ARG A 69 9.18 -15.97 -10.81
CA ARG A 69 10.18 -16.94 -11.24
C ARG A 69 10.81 -16.56 -12.59
N ASP A 70 9.97 -16.28 -13.58
CA ASP A 70 10.41 -16.07 -14.96
C ASP A 70 11.19 -14.75 -15.14
N ASN A 71 11.07 -13.83 -14.17
CA ASN A 71 11.86 -12.60 -14.10
C ASN A 71 12.94 -12.61 -13.00
N HIS A 72 13.22 -13.78 -12.37
CA HIS A 72 14.25 -13.95 -11.33
C HIS A 72 14.09 -12.97 -10.15
N LEU A 73 12.84 -12.77 -9.71
CA LEU A 73 12.49 -11.81 -8.65
C LEU A 73 12.36 -12.47 -7.26
N GLU A 74 12.68 -13.73 -7.09
CA GLU A 74 12.61 -14.45 -5.80
C GLU A 74 13.40 -13.76 -4.68
N PRO A 75 14.54 -13.10 -4.95
CA PRO A 75 15.24 -12.35 -3.91
C PRO A 75 14.52 -11.05 -3.47
N TYR A 76 13.58 -10.56 -4.27
CA TYR A 76 12.98 -9.22 -4.11
C TYR A 76 11.47 -9.26 -3.82
N VAL A 77 10.79 -10.36 -4.13
CA VAL A 77 9.37 -10.55 -3.84
C VAL A 77 9.21 -11.63 -2.77
N ILE A 78 8.81 -11.24 -1.58
CA ILE A 78 8.75 -12.09 -0.40
C ILE A 78 7.30 -12.41 -0.07
N LEU A 79 6.94 -13.69 -0.13
CA LEU A 79 5.62 -14.18 0.20
C LEU A 79 5.60 -14.64 1.67
N HIS A 80 4.88 -13.91 2.53
CA HIS A 80 4.80 -14.22 3.96
C HIS A 80 3.67 -15.18 4.32
N GLY A 81 2.69 -15.38 3.41
CA GLY A 81 1.43 -16.02 3.78
C GLY A 81 0.60 -15.16 4.74
N PRO A 82 -0.45 -15.71 5.36
CA PRO A 82 -1.31 -14.97 6.27
C PRO A 82 -0.60 -14.67 7.59
N LEU A 83 -0.55 -13.39 7.99
CA LEU A 83 -0.05 -12.93 9.27
C LEU A 83 -1.13 -12.13 10.01
N HIS A 84 -1.11 -12.20 11.35
CA HIS A 84 -2.07 -11.53 12.23
C HIS A 84 -1.36 -10.91 13.43
N SER A 85 -2.03 -9.92 14.05
CA SER A 85 -1.59 -9.29 15.29
C SER A 85 -0.12 -8.84 15.25
N ASP A 86 0.66 -9.18 16.27
CA ASP A 86 2.04 -8.71 16.43
C ASP A 86 2.94 -9.03 15.23
N LYS A 87 2.76 -10.21 14.62
CA LYS A 87 3.55 -10.60 13.43
C LYS A 87 3.26 -9.72 12.21
N LEU A 88 2.01 -9.30 12.04
CA LEU A 88 1.64 -8.34 11.01
C LEU A 88 2.19 -6.95 11.33
N ASP A 89 2.08 -6.52 12.59
CA ASP A 89 2.60 -5.22 13.04
C ASP A 89 4.13 -5.14 12.88
N GLU A 90 4.88 -6.23 13.11
CA GLU A 90 6.31 -6.31 12.83
C GLU A 90 6.65 -6.10 11.35
N GLN A 91 5.82 -6.60 10.43
CA GLN A 91 6.05 -6.36 8.99
C GLN A 91 5.76 -4.90 8.62
N PHE A 92 4.71 -4.31 9.17
CA PHE A 92 4.43 -2.90 8.97
C PHE A 92 5.53 -1.99 9.53
N GLU A 93 6.16 -2.36 10.66
CA GLU A 93 7.26 -1.59 11.23
C GLU A 93 8.49 -1.58 10.31
N LYS A 94 8.76 -2.69 9.60
CA LYS A 94 9.87 -2.81 8.64
C LYS A 94 9.57 -2.16 7.29
N ALA A 95 8.30 -2.01 6.94
CA ALA A 95 7.91 -1.46 5.65
C ALA A 95 8.11 0.06 5.60
N ASP A 96 8.48 0.57 4.42
CA ASP A 96 8.66 2.00 4.15
C ASP A 96 7.46 2.58 3.41
N PHE A 97 6.79 1.73 2.61
CA PHE A 97 5.73 2.16 1.72
C PHE A 97 4.68 1.05 1.55
N ALA A 98 3.40 1.41 1.50
CA ALA A 98 2.34 0.42 1.42
C ALA A 98 1.68 0.39 0.02
N ILE A 99 1.22 -0.81 -0.36
CA ILE A 99 0.60 -1.08 -1.66
C ILE A 99 -0.88 -1.36 -1.47
N GLY A 100 -1.70 -0.44 -1.94
CA GLY A 100 -3.14 -0.57 -2.02
C GLY A 100 -3.60 -1.44 -3.20
N SER A 101 -4.79 -1.20 -3.70
CA SER A 101 -5.27 -1.90 -4.89
C SER A 101 -4.78 -1.20 -6.16
N LEU A 102 -4.26 -1.97 -7.10
CA LEU A 102 -3.72 -1.48 -8.38
C LEU A 102 -4.53 -1.96 -9.59
N GLY A 103 -5.55 -2.79 -9.37
CA GLY A 103 -6.32 -3.45 -10.42
C GLY A 103 -7.84 -3.32 -10.28
N ARG A 104 -8.37 -2.34 -9.55
CA ARG A 104 -9.83 -2.16 -9.38
C ARG A 104 -10.57 -1.87 -10.68
N HIS A 105 -9.92 -1.25 -11.64
CA HIS A 105 -10.45 -1.06 -12.99
C HIS A 105 -10.85 -2.39 -13.66
N ARG A 106 -10.18 -3.51 -13.35
CA ARG A 106 -10.52 -4.87 -13.81
C ARG A 106 -11.91 -5.33 -13.38
N SER A 107 -12.42 -4.77 -12.28
CA SER A 107 -13.76 -5.02 -11.74
C SER A 107 -14.76 -3.91 -12.09
N GLY A 108 -14.39 -2.95 -12.97
CA GLY A 108 -15.22 -1.80 -13.29
C GLY A 108 -15.40 -0.80 -12.14
N ILE A 109 -14.59 -0.91 -11.09
CA ILE A 109 -14.67 -0.04 -9.90
C ILE A 109 -13.67 1.10 -10.07
N ALA A 110 -14.19 2.31 -10.33
CA ALA A 110 -13.39 3.52 -10.45
C ALA A 110 -13.25 4.27 -9.11
N HIS A 111 -14.27 4.24 -8.27
CA HIS A 111 -14.31 4.96 -6.99
C HIS A 111 -14.59 3.99 -5.85
N ILE A 112 -13.71 3.96 -4.86
CA ILE A 112 -13.91 3.13 -3.66
C ILE A 112 -13.08 3.65 -2.49
N LYS A 113 -13.70 3.71 -1.31
CA LYS A 113 -13.05 4.06 -0.05
C LYS A 113 -12.67 2.80 0.72
N THR A 114 -11.46 2.30 0.52
CA THR A 114 -11.01 1.05 1.12
C THR A 114 -10.53 1.25 2.56
N LEU A 115 -10.80 0.29 3.44
CA LEU A 115 -10.25 0.28 4.81
C LEU A 115 -8.72 0.17 4.80
N LYS A 116 -8.16 -0.47 3.78
CA LYS A 116 -6.72 -0.65 3.60
C LYS A 116 -5.98 0.68 3.51
N ASN A 117 -6.44 1.62 2.67
CA ASN A 117 -5.83 2.94 2.53
C ASN A 117 -5.85 3.69 3.88
N ARG A 118 -6.98 3.59 4.61
CA ARG A 118 -7.14 4.19 5.95
C ARG A 118 -6.22 3.56 6.98
N GLU A 119 -6.04 2.25 6.94
CA GLU A 119 -5.12 1.56 7.83
C GLU A 119 -3.67 1.98 7.56
N TYR A 120 -3.25 2.06 6.30
CA TYR A 120 -1.90 2.48 5.93
C TYR A 120 -1.59 3.89 6.45
N ALA A 121 -2.48 4.85 6.18
CA ALA A 121 -2.34 6.20 6.72
C ALA A 121 -2.37 6.24 8.26
N ALA A 122 -3.25 5.46 8.91
CA ALA A 122 -3.30 5.36 10.36
C ALA A 122 -2.05 4.71 10.97
N ARG A 123 -1.30 3.92 10.20
CA ARG A 123 0.02 3.39 10.58
C ARG A 123 1.15 4.39 10.31
N GLY A 124 0.87 5.49 9.61
CA GLY A 124 1.84 6.51 9.26
C GLY A 124 2.69 6.13 8.04
N LEU A 125 2.18 5.28 7.15
CA LEU A 125 2.85 4.87 5.93
C LEU A 125 2.33 5.66 4.73
N ALA A 126 3.23 6.12 3.89
CA ALA A 126 2.91 6.51 2.53
C ALA A 126 2.47 5.28 1.72
N PHE A 127 1.66 5.47 0.69
CA PHE A 127 1.12 4.35 -0.07
C PHE A 127 0.71 4.72 -1.49
N THR A 128 0.47 3.67 -2.30
CA THR A 128 -0.06 3.79 -3.66
C THR A 128 -1.35 3.00 -3.82
N TYR A 129 -2.19 3.45 -4.74
CA TYR A 129 -3.37 2.77 -5.26
C TYR A 129 -3.75 3.37 -6.61
N SER A 130 -4.67 2.73 -7.37
CA SER A 130 -5.04 3.19 -8.72
C SER A 130 -6.47 3.74 -8.84
N GLU A 131 -7.39 3.30 -8.01
CA GLU A 131 -8.77 3.79 -7.96
C GLU A 131 -8.86 5.22 -7.42
N ASN A 132 -10.03 5.85 -7.51
CA ASN A 132 -10.28 7.14 -6.87
C ASN A 132 -10.77 6.95 -5.43
N ASP A 133 -10.15 7.67 -4.51
CA ASP A 133 -10.55 7.77 -3.10
C ASP A 133 -10.43 9.23 -2.67
N ASP A 134 -11.56 9.95 -2.64
CA ASP A 134 -11.62 11.40 -2.37
C ASP A 134 -10.93 11.80 -1.06
N ASP A 135 -10.79 10.87 -0.11
CA ASP A 135 -10.13 11.15 1.16
C ASP A 135 -8.60 11.21 1.01
N PHE A 136 -8.04 10.67 -0.09
CA PHE A 136 -6.59 10.51 -0.27
C PHE A 136 -6.04 11.01 -1.60
N ASP A 137 -6.86 11.25 -2.62
CA ASP A 137 -6.38 11.59 -3.98
C ASP A 137 -5.52 12.87 -4.04
N SER A 138 -5.64 13.76 -3.05
CA SER A 138 -4.81 14.96 -2.91
C SER A 138 -3.77 14.89 -1.77
N ALA A 139 -3.65 13.73 -1.10
CA ALA A 139 -2.74 13.60 0.03
C ALA A 139 -1.27 13.56 -0.44
N PRO A 140 -0.35 14.35 0.15
CA PRO A 140 1.03 14.46 -0.32
C PRO A 140 1.88 13.20 -0.08
N TYR A 141 1.39 12.26 0.70
CA TYR A 141 2.01 10.95 0.97
C TYR A 141 1.41 9.82 0.12
N VAL A 142 0.64 10.15 -0.89
CA VAL A 142 0.04 9.18 -1.82
C VAL A 142 0.66 9.33 -3.20
N TRP A 143 1.20 8.25 -3.72
CA TRP A 143 1.64 8.14 -5.09
C TRP A 143 0.57 7.40 -5.90
N LYS A 144 -0.10 8.10 -6.83
CA LYS A 144 -1.19 7.52 -7.65
C LYS A 144 -0.63 6.71 -8.81
N ALA A 145 -0.93 5.41 -8.83
CA ALA A 145 -0.68 4.59 -9.99
C ALA A 145 -1.80 4.79 -11.05
N PRO A 146 -1.51 4.67 -12.34
CA PRO A 146 -2.55 4.65 -13.38
C PRO A 146 -3.55 3.51 -13.16
N ALA A 147 -4.82 3.74 -13.50
CA ALA A 147 -5.87 2.73 -13.42
C ALA A 147 -5.98 1.95 -14.75
N ASP A 148 -4.90 1.29 -15.14
CA ASP A 148 -4.76 0.51 -16.38
C ASP A 148 -3.91 -0.75 -16.14
N GLU A 149 -3.52 -1.46 -17.21
CA GLU A 149 -2.70 -2.68 -17.13
C GLU A 149 -1.19 -2.42 -17.24
N SER A 150 -0.75 -1.17 -17.28
CA SER A 150 0.69 -0.86 -17.35
C SER A 150 1.43 -1.36 -16.11
N PRO A 151 2.68 -1.81 -16.23
CA PRO A 151 3.55 -2.05 -15.09
C PRO A 151 3.66 -0.80 -14.20
N VAL A 152 3.78 -1.02 -12.90
CA VAL A 152 3.97 0.09 -11.95
C VAL A 152 5.35 0.69 -12.14
N ASP A 153 5.43 2.01 -12.27
CA ASP A 153 6.71 2.73 -12.35
C ASP A 153 7.43 2.71 -10.99
N ILE A 154 8.33 1.75 -10.82
CA ILE A 154 9.09 1.57 -9.58
C ILE A 154 10.11 2.69 -9.36
N MET A 155 10.69 3.23 -10.43
CA MET A 155 11.63 4.35 -10.30
C MET A 155 10.91 5.60 -9.78
N GLY A 156 9.76 5.95 -10.36
CA GLY A 156 8.94 7.06 -9.89
C GLY A 156 8.48 6.88 -8.44
N LEU A 157 8.16 5.65 -8.02
CA LEU A 157 7.79 5.34 -6.64
C LEU A 157 8.99 5.54 -5.68
N VAL A 158 10.20 5.09 -6.07
CA VAL A 158 11.43 5.30 -5.30
C VAL A 158 11.73 6.80 -5.16
N GLU A 159 11.64 7.55 -6.25
CA GLU A 159 11.86 9.00 -6.23
C GLU A 159 10.85 9.72 -5.34
N PHE A 160 9.58 9.33 -5.43
CA PHE A 160 8.52 9.86 -4.57
C PHE A 160 8.81 9.60 -3.09
N GLN A 161 9.13 8.36 -2.72
CA GLN A 161 9.41 8.01 -1.32
C GLN A 161 10.64 8.76 -0.78
N ARG A 162 11.69 8.93 -1.58
CA ARG A 162 12.89 9.68 -1.19
C ARG A 162 12.65 11.19 -1.04
N ALA A 163 11.70 11.73 -1.79
CA ALA A 163 11.30 13.14 -1.71
C ALA A 163 10.30 13.42 -0.58
N LEU A 164 9.70 12.37 0.01
CA LEU A 164 8.70 12.53 1.05
C LEU A 164 9.34 13.06 2.34
N THR A 165 8.82 14.17 2.82
CA THR A 165 9.30 14.82 4.05
C THR A 165 8.38 14.61 5.25
N MET A 166 7.16 14.12 5.04
CA MET A 166 6.21 13.87 6.12
C MET A 166 6.64 12.70 6.99
N THR A 167 6.59 12.90 8.28
CA THR A 167 6.81 11.86 9.28
C THR A 167 5.61 10.92 9.40
N PRO A 168 5.77 9.69 9.91
CA PRO A 168 4.65 8.80 10.21
C PRO A 168 3.57 9.43 11.10
N LEU A 169 3.97 10.27 12.05
CA LEU A 169 3.02 10.95 12.92
C LEU A 169 2.17 11.97 12.15
N GLU A 170 2.77 12.79 11.31
CA GLU A 170 2.05 13.77 10.49
C GLU A 170 1.07 13.09 9.52
N ILE A 171 1.48 11.96 8.90
CA ILE A 171 0.57 11.15 8.07
C ILE A 171 -0.61 10.66 8.90
N ARG A 172 -0.37 10.08 10.07
CA ARG A 172 -1.43 9.60 10.96
C ARG A 172 -2.37 10.71 11.41
N GLU A 173 -1.84 11.86 11.78
CA GLU A 173 -2.65 13.00 12.23
C GLU A 173 -3.55 13.55 11.13
N SER A 174 -3.10 13.52 9.87
CA SER A 174 -3.90 13.96 8.72
C SER A 174 -5.21 13.17 8.55
N VAL A 175 -5.26 11.91 8.99
CA VAL A 175 -6.44 11.04 8.88
C VAL A 175 -7.29 10.98 10.15
N TYR A 176 -6.99 11.79 11.17
CA TYR A 176 -7.83 11.85 12.36
C TYR A 176 -9.31 12.11 12.07
N PRO A 177 -9.69 13.01 11.11
CA PRO A 177 -11.09 13.22 10.72
C PRO A 177 -11.80 11.95 10.21
N LEU A 178 -11.07 10.95 9.73
CA LEU A 178 -11.61 9.66 9.28
C LEU A 178 -11.74 8.62 10.40
N SER A 179 -11.31 8.94 11.62
CA SER A 179 -11.43 8.05 12.77
C SER A 179 -12.91 7.81 13.15
N TRP A 180 -13.22 6.62 13.67
CA TRP A 180 -14.54 6.30 14.17
C TRP A 180 -15.06 7.36 15.14
N LYS A 181 -14.21 7.86 16.05
CA LYS A 181 -14.57 8.91 17.02
C LYS A 181 -15.03 10.17 16.30
N ALA A 182 -14.25 10.68 15.35
CA ALA A 182 -14.59 11.90 14.62
C ALA A 182 -15.85 11.72 13.75
N GLN A 183 -15.98 10.57 13.07
CA GLN A 183 -17.15 10.26 12.25
C GLN A 183 -18.42 10.15 13.11
N MET A 184 -18.37 9.48 14.26
CA MET A 184 -19.53 9.37 15.15
C MET A 184 -19.90 10.72 15.77
N GLN A 185 -18.95 11.56 16.14
CA GLN A 185 -19.21 12.91 16.60
C GLN A 185 -19.93 13.75 15.53
N LYS A 186 -19.53 13.61 14.26
CA LYS A 186 -20.19 14.27 13.14
C LYS A 186 -21.65 13.79 13.01
N VAL A 187 -21.90 12.48 13.03
CA VAL A 187 -23.26 11.92 12.95
C VAL A 187 -24.13 12.41 14.11
N ILE A 188 -23.63 12.40 15.34
CA ILE A 188 -24.37 12.86 16.54
C ILE A 188 -24.73 14.33 16.39
N LYS A 189 -23.79 15.16 15.95
CA LYS A 189 -24.02 16.60 15.72
C LYS A 189 -25.08 16.84 14.63
N GLU A 190 -24.98 16.14 13.50
CA GLU A 190 -25.94 16.27 12.39
C GLU A 190 -27.35 15.74 12.76
N ALA A 191 -27.44 14.73 13.63
CA ALA A 191 -28.69 14.20 14.14
C ALA A 191 -29.34 15.05 15.26
N GLY A 192 -28.69 16.15 15.66
CA GLY A 192 -29.23 17.05 16.69
C GLY A 192 -29.12 16.53 18.13
N PHE A 193 -28.42 15.44 18.37
CA PHE A 193 -28.06 14.98 19.72
C PHE A 193 -26.83 15.74 20.17
N GLY A 194 -26.94 16.71 21.05
CA GLY A 194 -25.84 17.59 21.49
C GLY A 194 -24.49 16.86 21.69
N SER A 195 -23.40 17.66 21.79
CA SER A 195 -22.05 17.11 21.94
C SER A 195 -21.94 16.16 23.14
N LEU A 196 -21.43 14.95 22.88
CA LEU A 196 -20.92 14.08 23.96
C LEU A 196 -19.64 14.78 24.49
N GLU A 197 -19.68 15.24 25.76
CA GLU A 197 -18.51 15.70 26.49
C GLU A 197 -17.47 14.61 26.69
#